data_758d276a5b60a949b75e9053a6cdf217
#
_entry.id   758d276a5b60a949b75e9053a6cdf217
#
_cell.length_a   1.000
_cell.length_b   1.000
_cell.length_c   1.000
_cell.angle_alpha   90.00
_cell.angle_beta   90.00
_cell.angle_gamma   90.00
#
_symmetry.space_group_name_H-M   'P 1'
#
loop_
_entity.id
_entity.type
_entity.pdbx_description
1 polymer ?
#
loop_
_entity_poly.entity_id
_entity_poly.type
_entity_poly.pdbx_seq_one_letter_code
_entity_poly.pdbx_strand_id
1 'polypeptide(L)'
;VKTLAVIVLSWNGAALTRDTLGSLAACRVPEGWRVHTLVVDNASADGSPAMVRAEFPAVELVALAENRRFAGGNNAGLERALAAGADAVMLLNNDVVADPGLLEKLLAALAEDPAAGAAAPLIYFAPPTDRIWYAGGRCRPWLAHSSHRAIRARDHGQFRSVEETGYLTGCCLLATAEAWRKVGLLDERYFIYAEDADWCLRARAAGYKLLFVPTARLWHRVSASSGGAMNPWKVYQRLRANVMLWSRHAHGAARLTWLPALLAQQAAYSALLLVRGRFAAALAVPRALLDALAGRDPAQVRS
;
A
#
# COMPACT_ATOMS: atom_id res chain seq x y z
N VAL A 1 -14.51 13.91 20.83
CA VAL A 1 -13.37 13.00 20.62
C VAL A 1 -13.45 12.47 19.20
N LYS A 2 -12.36 12.69 18.41
CA LYS A 2 -12.24 12.21 17.03
C LYS A 2 -11.92 10.71 17.01
N THR A 3 -12.32 10.04 15.94
CA THR A 3 -12.10 8.60 15.78
C THR A 3 -11.10 8.33 14.63
N LEU A 4 -9.98 7.68 14.95
CA LEU A 4 -9.11 7.04 13.96
C LEU A 4 -9.53 5.58 13.81
N ALA A 5 -10.00 5.19 12.63
CA ALA A 5 -10.17 3.78 12.31
C ALA A 5 -8.87 3.22 11.71
N VAL A 6 -8.38 2.11 12.24
CA VAL A 6 -7.20 1.38 11.71
C VAL A 6 -7.67 0.07 11.12
N ILE A 7 -7.50 -0.09 9.82
CA ILE A 7 -7.88 -1.29 9.08
C ILE A 7 -6.65 -2.16 8.88
N VAL A 8 -6.66 -3.36 9.46
CA VAL A 8 -5.63 -4.38 9.26
C VAL A 8 -6.19 -5.46 8.36
N LEU A 9 -5.73 -5.52 7.12
CA LEU A 9 -6.16 -6.56 6.18
C LEU A 9 -5.34 -7.84 6.41
N SER A 10 -6.01 -8.94 6.70
CA SER A 10 -5.40 -10.25 6.98
C SER A 10 -5.87 -11.32 6.01
N TRP A 11 -4.92 -12.17 5.57
CA TRP A 11 -5.20 -13.40 4.81
C TRP A 11 -4.15 -14.46 5.10
N ASN A 12 -4.55 -15.55 5.76
CA ASN A 12 -3.66 -16.66 6.13
C ASN A 12 -2.35 -16.20 6.80
N GLY A 13 -2.48 -15.36 7.83
CA GLY A 13 -1.33 -14.74 8.51
C GLY A 13 -1.53 -14.55 10.00
N ALA A 14 -2.09 -15.55 10.73
CA ALA A 14 -2.46 -15.43 12.15
C ALA A 14 -1.32 -14.89 13.02
N ALA A 15 -0.10 -15.43 12.91
CA ALA A 15 1.05 -14.98 13.70
C ALA A 15 1.46 -13.53 13.38
N LEU A 16 1.49 -13.17 12.09
CA LEU A 16 1.83 -11.81 11.66
C LEU A 16 0.79 -10.80 12.13
N THR A 17 -0.50 -11.16 11.98
CA THR A 17 -1.62 -10.33 12.43
C THR A 17 -1.58 -10.12 13.93
N ARG A 18 -1.27 -11.16 14.71
CA ARG A 18 -1.08 -11.06 16.17
C ARG A 18 0.00 -10.06 16.54
N ASP A 19 1.16 -10.16 15.93
CA ASP A 19 2.30 -9.27 16.19
C ASP A 19 1.97 -7.82 15.79
N THR A 20 1.30 -7.62 14.66
CA THR A 20 0.86 -6.30 14.20
C THR A 20 -0.12 -5.68 15.19
N LEU A 21 -1.16 -6.42 15.62
CA LEU A 21 -2.14 -5.94 16.59
C LEU A 21 -1.51 -5.64 17.94
N GLY A 22 -0.58 -6.48 18.41
CA GLY A 22 0.18 -6.25 19.64
C GLY A 22 1.00 -4.96 19.60
N SER A 23 1.71 -4.71 18.49
CA SER A 23 2.48 -3.48 18.31
C SER A 23 1.59 -2.24 18.16
N LEU A 24 0.45 -2.37 17.49
CA LEU A 24 -0.54 -1.29 17.35
C LEU A 24 -1.17 -0.92 18.68
N ALA A 25 -1.49 -1.89 19.54
CA ALA A 25 -2.03 -1.65 20.87
C ALA A 25 -1.05 -0.88 21.79
N ALA A 26 0.25 -0.96 21.53
CA ALA A 26 1.28 -0.20 22.25
C ALA A 26 1.48 1.22 21.71
N CYS A 27 0.80 1.62 20.64
CA CYS A 27 0.91 2.97 20.08
C CYS A 27 0.23 4.00 20.97
N ARG A 28 0.89 5.16 21.13
CA ARG A 28 0.28 6.31 21.79
C ARG A 28 -0.81 6.92 20.93
N VAL A 29 -1.94 7.19 21.57
CA VAL A 29 -3.10 7.86 20.97
C VAL A 29 -3.08 9.32 21.44
N PRO A 30 -3.05 10.31 20.52
CA PRO A 30 -3.03 11.71 20.94
C PRO A 30 -4.32 12.11 21.64
N GLU A 31 -4.22 13.13 22.51
CA GLU A 31 -5.38 13.69 23.20
C GLU A 31 -6.49 14.10 22.21
N GLY A 32 -7.74 13.89 22.60
CA GLY A 32 -8.89 14.15 21.74
C GLY A 32 -9.16 13.11 20.66
N TRP A 33 -8.37 12.03 20.58
CA TRP A 33 -8.59 10.91 19.67
C TRP A 33 -8.90 9.61 20.41
N ARG A 34 -9.62 8.74 19.72
CA ARG A 34 -9.75 7.32 20.07
C ARG A 34 -9.42 6.48 18.85
N VAL A 35 -8.89 5.29 19.08
CA VAL A 35 -8.60 4.32 18.01
C VAL A 35 -9.68 3.25 17.98
N HIS A 36 -10.20 2.98 16.79
CA HIS A 36 -11.07 1.87 16.49
C HIS A 36 -10.34 0.94 15.51
N THR A 37 -9.87 -0.20 15.98
CA THR A 37 -9.16 -1.17 15.14
C THR A 37 -10.13 -2.16 14.54
N LEU A 38 -10.06 -2.32 13.21
CA LEU A 38 -10.79 -3.32 12.44
C LEU A 38 -9.78 -4.30 11.82
N VAL A 39 -9.97 -5.59 12.03
CA VAL A 39 -9.34 -6.62 11.21
C VAL A 39 -10.31 -7.06 10.15
N VAL A 40 -9.94 -6.87 8.89
CA VAL A 40 -10.67 -7.45 7.76
C VAL A 40 -10.01 -8.77 7.41
N ASP A 41 -10.68 -9.86 7.75
CA ASP A 41 -10.23 -11.20 7.39
C ASP A 41 -10.72 -11.54 5.98
N ASN A 42 -9.78 -11.71 5.08
CA ASN A 42 -10.02 -11.89 3.64
C ASN A 42 -10.23 -13.38 3.29
N ALA A 43 -11.13 -14.06 4.04
CA ALA A 43 -11.41 -15.49 3.96
C ALA A 43 -10.19 -16.37 4.27
N SER A 44 -9.59 -16.20 5.43
CA SER A 44 -8.49 -17.04 5.92
C SER A 44 -8.96 -18.45 6.32
N ALA A 45 -8.10 -19.45 6.10
CA ALA A 45 -8.29 -20.84 6.48
C ALA A 45 -7.33 -21.32 7.60
N ASP A 46 -6.46 -20.43 8.11
CA ASP A 46 -5.39 -20.74 9.07
C ASP A 46 -5.73 -20.47 10.55
N GLY A 47 -7.00 -20.21 10.86
CA GLY A 47 -7.42 -19.88 12.23
C GLY A 47 -7.26 -18.39 12.60
N SER A 48 -6.83 -17.51 11.68
CA SER A 48 -6.70 -16.07 11.93
C SER A 48 -7.95 -15.43 12.56
N PRO A 49 -9.18 -15.69 12.06
CA PRO A 49 -10.39 -15.12 12.69
C PRO A 49 -10.62 -15.57 14.14
N ALA A 50 -10.34 -16.83 14.44
CA ALA A 50 -10.50 -17.36 15.80
C ALA A 50 -9.48 -16.72 16.76
N MET A 51 -8.24 -16.58 16.32
CA MET A 51 -7.19 -15.91 17.08
C MET A 51 -7.56 -14.45 17.40
N VAL A 52 -8.04 -13.68 16.40
CA VAL A 52 -8.44 -12.28 16.63
C VAL A 52 -9.56 -12.19 17.68
N ARG A 53 -10.60 -13.02 17.57
CA ARG A 53 -11.70 -13.03 18.57
C ARG A 53 -11.23 -13.38 19.96
N ALA A 54 -10.33 -14.35 20.10
CA ALA A 54 -9.87 -14.84 21.39
C ALA A 54 -8.87 -13.90 22.08
N GLU A 55 -7.92 -13.35 21.34
CA GLU A 55 -6.79 -12.61 21.89
C GLU A 55 -6.99 -11.08 21.86
N PHE A 56 -7.87 -10.58 20.96
CA PHE A 56 -8.10 -9.13 20.77
C PHE A 56 -9.60 -8.80 20.80
N PRO A 57 -10.31 -9.03 21.92
CA PRO A 57 -11.77 -8.85 21.98
C PRO A 57 -12.25 -7.41 21.75
N ALA A 58 -11.38 -6.42 21.88
CA ALA A 58 -11.69 -5.01 21.57
C ALA A 58 -11.54 -4.66 20.07
N VAL A 59 -11.01 -5.57 19.25
CA VAL A 59 -10.84 -5.39 17.81
C VAL A 59 -12.08 -5.87 17.08
N GLU A 60 -12.64 -5.03 16.23
CA GLU A 60 -13.74 -5.43 15.36
C GLU A 60 -13.23 -6.37 14.26
N LEU A 61 -13.84 -7.54 14.12
CA LEU A 61 -13.52 -8.49 13.06
C LEU A 61 -14.59 -8.47 11.96
N VAL A 62 -14.16 -8.08 10.76
CA VAL A 62 -14.96 -8.15 9.53
C VAL A 62 -14.49 -9.36 8.73
N ALA A 63 -15.21 -10.49 8.84
CA ALA A 63 -14.88 -11.71 8.10
C ALA A 63 -15.58 -11.73 6.75
N LEU A 64 -14.80 -11.76 5.66
CA LEU A 64 -15.31 -11.86 4.30
C LEU A 64 -15.56 -13.32 3.91
N ALA A 65 -16.55 -13.54 3.05
CA ALA A 65 -16.88 -14.88 2.56
C ALA A 65 -15.86 -15.40 1.52
N GLU A 66 -15.14 -14.49 0.86
CA GLU A 66 -14.14 -14.80 -0.17
C GLU A 66 -12.97 -13.81 -0.12
N ASN A 67 -11.84 -14.19 -0.71
CA ASN A 67 -10.68 -13.32 -0.81
C ASN A 67 -10.91 -12.24 -1.89
N ARG A 68 -11.26 -11.02 -1.47
CA ARG A 68 -11.46 -9.83 -2.32
C ARG A 68 -10.15 -9.12 -2.67
N ARG A 69 -8.99 -9.74 -2.42
CA ARG A 69 -7.68 -9.19 -2.67
C ARG A 69 -7.39 -7.94 -1.83
N PHE A 70 -6.32 -7.20 -2.19
CA PHE A 70 -5.89 -6.05 -1.40
C PHE A 70 -6.90 -4.91 -1.44
N ALA A 71 -7.30 -4.47 -2.62
CA ALA A 71 -8.22 -3.34 -2.77
C ALA A 71 -9.60 -3.64 -2.18
N GLY A 72 -10.23 -4.74 -2.58
CA GLY A 72 -11.58 -5.09 -2.11
C GLY A 72 -11.64 -5.42 -0.62
N GLY A 73 -10.61 -6.07 -0.07
CA GLY A 73 -10.52 -6.30 1.37
C GLY A 73 -10.41 -5.00 2.17
N ASN A 74 -9.51 -4.09 1.76
CA ASN A 74 -9.40 -2.78 2.40
C ASN A 74 -10.65 -1.94 2.21
N ASN A 75 -11.31 -1.99 1.03
CA ASN A 75 -12.54 -1.25 0.78
C ASN A 75 -13.67 -1.68 1.73
N ALA A 76 -13.82 -2.96 2.02
CA ALA A 76 -14.80 -3.43 3.00
C ALA A 76 -14.57 -2.81 4.40
N GLY A 77 -13.31 -2.67 4.81
CA GLY A 77 -12.96 -1.97 6.04
C GLY A 77 -13.19 -0.46 5.96
N LEU A 78 -12.85 0.17 4.82
CA LEU A 78 -13.06 1.60 4.57
C LEU A 78 -14.55 1.96 4.61
N GLU A 79 -15.40 1.20 3.95
CA GLU A 79 -16.85 1.39 3.96
C GLU A 79 -17.39 1.29 5.39
N ARG A 80 -16.97 0.28 6.14
CA ARG A 80 -17.36 0.08 7.54
C ARG A 80 -16.93 1.24 8.43
N ALA A 81 -15.65 1.66 8.33
CA ALA A 81 -15.10 2.74 9.11
C ALA A 81 -15.75 4.11 8.82
N LEU A 82 -15.97 4.41 7.53
CA LEU A 82 -16.59 5.66 7.10
C LEU A 82 -18.08 5.72 7.47
N ALA A 83 -18.80 4.59 7.39
CA ALA A 83 -20.19 4.49 7.83
C ALA A 83 -20.33 4.64 9.36
N ALA A 84 -19.33 4.18 10.12
CA ALA A 84 -19.25 4.38 11.57
C ALA A 84 -18.83 5.79 11.99
N GLY A 85 -18.62 6.71 11.04
CA GLY A 85 -18.31 8.11 11.30
C GLY A 85 -16.86 8.37 11.71
N ALA A 86 -15.91 7.56 11.25
CA ALA A 86 -14.49 7.83 11.47
C ALA A 86 -14.09 9.20 10.89
N ASP A 87 -13.21 9.93 11.60
CA ASP A 87 -12.64 11.22 11.18
C ASP A 87 -11.38 11.02 10.32
N ALA A 88 -10.67 9.93 10.55
CA ALA A 88 -9.52 9.49 9.75
C ALA A 88 -9.51 7.97 9.65
N VAL A 89 -8.98 7.42 8.56
CA VAL A 89 -8.85 5.98 8.35
C VAL A 89 -7.43 5.65 7.90
N MET A 90 -6.82 4.68 8.58
CA MET A 90 -5.50 4.15 8.25
C MET A 90 -5.61 2.74 7.69
N LEU A 91 -5.06 2.52 6.50
CA LEU A 91 -4.77 1.17 6.01
C LEU A 91 -3.43 0.73 6.60
N LEU A 92 -3.37 -0.48 7.09
CA LEU A 92 -2.18 -1.08 7.70
C LEU A 92 -2.06 -2.55 7.29
N ASN A 93 -0.92 -2.94 6.76
CA ASN A 93 -0.65 -4.35 6.49
C ASN A 93 -0.58 -5.15 7.79
N ASN A 94 -0.88 -6.45 7.71
CA ASN A 94 -0.82 -7.36 8.85
C ASN A 94 0.57 -7.94 9.14
N ASP A 95 1.60 -7.53 8.41
CA ASP A 95 2.99 -8.00 8.54
C ASP A 95 3.94 -6.87 8.94
N VAL A 96 3.48 -5.97 9.80
CA VAL A 96 4.25 -4.82 10.28
C VAL A 96 4.44 -4.83 11.80
N VAL A 97 5.44 -4.07 12.26
CA VAL A 97 5.64 -3.72 13.67
C VAL A 97 5.64 -2.21 13.76
N ALA A 98 4.69 -1.65 14.48
CA ALA A 98 4.52 -0.21 14.66
C ALA A 98 5.45 0.34 15.76
N ASP A 99 6.09 1.49 15.52
CA ASP A 99 6.71 2.28 16.59
C ASP A 99 5.63 2.89 17.49
N PRO A 100 5.82 2.94 18.82
CA PRO A 100 4.83 3.52 19.73
C PRO A 100 4.39 4.95 19.41
N GLY A 101 5.18 5.72 18.70
CA GLY A 101 4.86 7.09 18.27
C GLY A 101 4.18 7.18 16.90
N LEU A 102 3.87 6.06 16.23
CA LEU A 102 3.37 6.05 14.86
C LEU A 102 2.10 6.89 14.69
N LEU A 103 1.06 6.58 15.46
CA LEU A 103 -0.26 7.21 15.32
C LEU A 103 -0.22 8.70 15.66
N GLU A 104 0.41 9.02 16.79
CA GLU A 104 0.56 10.39 17.27
C GLU A 104 1.20 11.30 16.22
N LYS A 105 2.34 10.84 15.64
CA LYS A 105 3.10 11.65 14.67
C LYS A 105 2.42 11.79 13.32
N LEU A 106 1.73 10.74 12.84
CA LEU A 106 0.97 10.81 11.59
C LEU A 106 -0.24 11.74 11.71
N LEU A 107 -0.98 11.64 12.82
CA LEU A 107 -2.13 12.51 13.06
C LEU A 107 -1.72 13.97 13.27
N ALA A 108 -0.62 14.23 13.98
CA ALA A 108 -0.08 15.58 14.15
C ALA A 108 0.29 16.20 12.79
N ALA A 109 0.99 15.47 11.92
CA ALA A 109 1.38 15.97 10.62
C ALA A 109 0.17 16.33 9.73
N LEU A 110 -0.92 15.54 9.78
CA LEU A 110 -2.16 15.88 9.07
C LEU A 110 -2.86 17.11 9.68
N ALA A 111 -2.75 17.32 10.98
CA ALA A 111 -3.36 18.46 11.64
C ALA A 111 -2.62 19.78 11.36
N GLU A 112 -1.29 19.72 11.13
CA GLU A 112 -0.45 20.88 10.87
C GLU A 112 -0.60 21.45 9.45
N ASP A 113 -0.99 20.64 8.46
CA ASP A 113 -1.20 21.09 7.07
C ASP A 113 -2.65 20.81 6.62
N PRO A 114 -3.53 21.82 6.61
CA PRO A 114 -4.92 21.66 6.17
C PRO A 114 -5.09 21.20 4.72
N ALA A 115 -4.08 21.34 3.88
CA ALA A 115 -4.09 20.82 2.51
C ALA A 115 -3.70 19.34 2.43
N ALA A 116 -3.19 18.77 3.53
CA ALA A 116 -2.82 17.36 3.56
C ALA A 116 -4.05 16.46 3.63
N GLY A 117 -4.22 15.62 2.63
CA GLY A 117 -5.27 14.59 2.61
C GLY A 117 -4.83 13.28 3.22
N ALA A 118 -3.52 12.97 3.15
CA ALA A 118 -2.98 11.70 3.62
C ALA A 118 -1.51 11.77 4.01
N ALA A 119 -1.08 10.81 4.84
CA ALA A 119 0.28 10.69 5.35
C ALA A 119 0.74 9.23 5.43
N ALA A 120 2.05 9.00 5.28
CA ALA A 120 2.69 7.72 5.51
C ALA A 120 4.03 7.89 6.26
N PRO A 121 4.45 6.88 7.04
CA PRO A 121 5.66 6.93 7.85
C PRO A 121 6.91 6.57 7.04
N LEU A 122 8.07 6.70 7.68
CA LEU A 122 9.31 6.02 7.29
C LEU A 122 9.16 4.52 7.63
N ILE A 123 9.34 3.68 6.62
CA ILE A 123 9.19 2.23 6.77
C ILE A 123 10.55 1.56 6.56
N TYR A 124 10.92 0.70 7.50
CA TYR A 124 12.11 -0.14 7.40
C TYR A 124 11.75 -1.57 6.98
N PHE A 125 12.71 -2.33 6.52
CA PHE A 125 12.59 -3.79 6.46
C PHE A 125 12.44 -4.37 7.87
N ALA A 126 12.08 -5.66 7.99
CA ALA A 126 11.82 -6.33 9.27
C ALA A 126 12.87 -6.05 10.35
N PRO A 127 12.44 -5.88 11.62
CA PRO A 127 13.34 -5.58 12.72
C PRO A 127 14.31 -6.76 13.03
N PRO A 128 15.50 -6.49 13.61
CA PRO A 128 16.04 -5.16 13.84
C PRO A 128 16.89 -4.70 12.65
N THR A 129 16.48 -3.64 11.95
CA THR A 129 17.27 -3.09 10.85
C THR A 129 17.04 -1.59 10.66
N ASP A 130 18.11 -0.93 10.21
CA ASP A 130 18.11 0.47 9.75
C ASP A 130 17.93 0.59 8.21
N ARG A 131 17.64 -0.55 7.54
CA ARG A 131 17.44 -0.58 6.10
C ARG A 131 16.07 -0.07 5.74
N ILE A 132 16.04 1.00 4.97
CA ILE A 132 14.80 1.65 4.51
C ILE A 132 14.10 0.78 3.47
N TRP A 133 12.80 0.56 3.67
CA TRP A 133 11.92 -0.02 2.67
C TRP A 133 11.16 1.08 1.91
N TYR A 134 10.69 2.13 2.61
CA TYR A 134 9.99 3.26 2.03
C TYR A 134 10.33 4.56 2.79
N ALA A 135 10.71 5.60 2.05
CA ALA A 135 10.96 6.94 2.56
C ALA A 135 10.32 7.99 1.61
N GLY A 136 9.02 7.84 1.37
CA GLY A 136 8.30 8.60 0.35
C GLY A 136 8.33 7.92 -1.02
N GLY A 137 7.36 8.25 -1.86
CA GLY A 137 7.18 7.72 -3.20
C GLY A 137 7.47 8.74 -4.29
N ARG A 138 8.04 8.31 -5.40
CA ARG A 138 8.25 9.13 -6.60
C ARG A 138 7.41 8.60 -7.75
N CYS A 139 6.66 9.49 -8.40
CA CYS A 139 5.95 9.22 -9.64
C CYS A 139 6.58 10.03 -10.77
N ARG A 140 6.92 9.35 -11.86
CA ARG A 140 7.46 9.95 -13.09
C ARG A 140 6.60 9.51 -14.27
N PRO A 141 5.48 10.19 -14.54
CA PRO A 141 4.53 9.78 -15.58
C PRO A 141 5.16 9.61 -16.96
N TRP A 142 6.09 10.51 -17.33
CA TRP A 142 6.78 10.46 -18.62
C TRP A 142 7.68 9.23 -18.83
N LEU A 143 8.07 8.56 -17.72
CA LEU A 143 8.84 7.30 -17.73
C LEU A 143 7.99 6.09 -17.40
N ALA A 144 6.67 6.25 -17.20
CA ALA A 144 5.81 5.20 -16.66
C ALA A 144 6.40 4.51 -15.40
N HIS A 145 6.94 5.30 -14.48
CA HIS A 145 7.69 4.78 -13.35
C HIS A 145 7.22 5.34 -12.02
N SER A 146 6.93 4.43 -11.07
CA SER A 146 6.77 4.73 -9.65
C SER A 146 7.78 3.93 -8.83
N SER A 147 8.31 4.52 -7.78
CA SER A 147 9.33 3.87 -6.94
C SER A 147 9.34 4.41 -5.53
N HIS A 148 9.69 3.55 -4.58
CA HIS A 148 10.06 3.97 -3.22
C HIS A 148 11.39 4.72 -3.26
N ARG A 149 11.46 5.84 -2.56
CA ARG A 149 12.70 6.58 -2.35
C ARG A 149 13.57 5.84 -1.34
N ALA A 150 14.88 5.88 -1.56
CA ALA A 150 15.90 5.31 -0.68
C ALA A 150 15.74 3.82 -0.32
N ILE A 151 14.99 3.03 -1.11
CA ILE A 151 14.83 1.60 -0.85
C ILE A 151 16.18 0.89 -0.71
N ARG A 152 16.34 0.10 0.37
CA ARG A 152 17.55 -0.61 0.79
C ARG A 152 18.72 0.27 1.24
N ALA A 153 18.62 1.60 1.19
CA ALA A 153 19.60 2.47 1.82
C ALA A 153 19.55 2.31 3.35
N ARG A 154 20.65 2.63 4.02
CA ARG A 154 20.67 2.77 5.49
C ARG A 154 20.08 4.12 5.89
N ASP A 155 19.41 4.14 7.02
CA ASP A 155 18.99 5.37 7.66
C ASP A 155 20.16 5.93 8.49
N HIS A 156 20.61 7.13 8.12
CA HIS A 156 21.60 7.92 8.83
C HIS A 156 21.01 9.20 9.41
N GLY A 157 19.67 9.27 9.53
CA GLY A 157 18.96 10.48 9.92
C GLY A 157 18.88 11.52 8.79
N GLN A 158 18.95 11.09 7.53
CA GLN A 158 18.88 11.97 6.36
C GLN A 158 17.47 12.51 6.07
N PHE A 159 16.45 11.89 6.66
CA PHE A 159 15.06 12.35 6.57
C PHE A 159 14.62 12.90 7.93
N ARG A 160 14.47 14.23 8.06
CA ARG A 160 14.25 14.90 9.35
C ARG A 160 12.94 15.69 9.43
N SER A 161 12.44 16.15 8.29
CA SER A 161 11.24 16.99 8.21
C SER A 161 10.13 16.29 7.45
N VAL A 162 8.90 16.64 7.80
CA VAL A 162 7.72 16.27 7.01
C VAL A 162 7.85 16.92 5.63
N GLU A 163 7.58 16.16 4.58
CA GLU A 163 7.70 16.63 3.20
C GLU A 163 6.61 16.05 2.31
N GLU A 164 6.22 16.80 1.27
CA GLU A 164 5.31 16.31 0.26
C GLU A 164 5.96 15.20 -0.57
N THR A 165 5.17 14.18 -0.93
CA THR A 165 5.63 13.02 -1.70
C THR A 165 4.72 12.70 -2.87
N GLY A 166 5.22 11.97 -3.86
CA GLY A 166 4.48 11.64 -5.08
C GLY A 166 3.36 10.62 -4.87
N TYR A 167 3.57 9.64 -3.99
CA TYR A 167 2.55 8.67 -3.56
C TYR A 167 2.91 8.08 -2.19
N LEU A 168 1.91 7.51 -1.53
CA LEU A 168 2.01 6.77 -0.28
C LEU A 168 1.80 5.29 -0.54
N THR A 169 2.46 4.43 0.25
CA THR A 169 2.29 2.98 0.13
C THR A 169 1.12 2.48 0.96
N GLY A 170 0.33 1.56 0.39
CA GLY A 170 -0.76 0.89 1.09
C GLY A 170 -0.33 0.04 2.30
N CYS A 171 0.99 -0.18 2.48
CA CYS A 171 1.51 -0.83 3.69
C CYS A 171 1.14 -0.07 4.97
N CYS A 172 1.19 1.27 4.93
CA CYS A 172 0.69 2.15 5.98
C CYS A 172 0.30 3.49 5.34
N LEU A 173 -0.99 3.70 5.15
CA LEU A 173 -1.57 4.91 4.55
C LEU A 173 -2.66 5.43 5.46
N LEU A 174 -2.41 6.56 6.13
CA LEU A 174 -3.41 7.30 6.90
C LEU A 174 -3.99 8.39 6.01
N ALA A 175 -5.32 8.48 5.90
CA ALA A 175 -5.97 9.61 5.25
C ALA A 175 -7.18 10.11 6.04
N THR A 176 -7.51 11.39 5.86
CA THR A 176 -8.71 11.97 6.44
C THR A 176 -9.96 11.32 5.84
N ALA A 177 -11.03 11.21 6.61
CA ALA A 177 -12.29 10.68 6.10
C ALA A 177 -12.85 11.54 4.95
N GLU A 178 -12.58 12.86 4.99
CA GLU A 178 -12.94 13.77 3.89
C GLU A 178 -12.20 13.38 2.60
N ALA A 179 -10.88 13.12 2.67
CA ALA A 179 -10.11 12.69 1.51
C ALA A 179 -10.63 11.35 0.95
N TRP A 180 -10.93 10.36 1.82
CA TRP A 180 -11.52 9.11 1.39
C TRP A 180 -12.88 9.29 0.70
N ARG A 181 -13.76 10.15 1.23
CA ARG A 181 -15.07 10.41 0.62
C ARG A 181 -14.97 11.17 -0.69
N LYS A 182 -14.08 12.16 -0.79
CA LYS A 182 -13.91 13.00 -2.00
C LYS A 182 -13.20 12.27 -3.13
N VAL A 183 -12.17 11.50 -2.81
CA VAL A 183 -11.34 10.76 -3.80
C VAL A 183 -11.99 9.43 -4.19
N GLY A 184 -12.76 8.85 -3.28
CA GLY A 184 -13.32 7.49 -3.41
C GLY A 184 -12.35 6.43 -2.91
N LEU A 185 -12.82 5.18 -2.92
CA LEU A 185 -12.10 4.01 -2.41
C LEU A 185 -10.97 3.57 -3.35
N LEU A 186 -10.25 2.50 -2.98
CA LEU A 186 -9.28 1.86 -3.86
C LEU A 186 -9.97 1.24 -5.07
N ASP A 187 -9.33 1.29 -6.23
CA ASP A 187 -9.87 0.71 -7.45
C ASP A 187 -9.65 -0.81 -7.49
N GLU A 188 -10.71 -1.59 -7.33
CA GLU A 188 -10.66 -3.06 -7.28
C GLU A 188 -10.27 -3.72 -8.61
N ARG A 189 -10.21 -2.96 -9.71
CA ARG A 189 -9.69 -3.46 -11.01
C ARG A 189 -8.19 -3.73 -10.96
N TYR A 190 -7.46 -3.11 -10.02
CA TYR A 190 -6.10 -3.55 -9.70
C TYR A 190 -6.17 -4.87 -8.95
N PHE A 191 -5.61 -5.90 -9.55
CA PHE A 191 -5.57 -7.22 -8.91
C PHE A 191 -4.67 -7.21 -7.68
N ILE A 192 -3.50 -6.64 -7.85
CA ILE A 192 -2.48 -6.37 -6.83
C ILE A 192 -1.47 -5.39 -7.45
N TYR A 193 -0.89 -4.53 -6.64
CA TYR A 193 0.03 -3.45 -7.00
C TYR A 193 -0.65 -2.27 -7.68
N ALA A 194 -0.13 -1.08 -7.38
CA ALA A 194 -0.51 0.22 -7.91
C ALA A 194 -1.90 0.76 -7.51
N GLU A 195 -2.75 0.02 -6.79
CA GLU A 195 -4.01 0.53 -6.24
C GLU A 195 -3.80 1.71 -5.28
N ASP A 196 -2.72 1.67 -4.50
CA ASP A 196 -2.28 2.75 -3.60
C ASP A 196 -1.75 3.95 -4.38
N ALA A 197 -0.93 3.73 -5.39
CA ALA A 197 -0.43 4.78 -6.27
C ALA A 197 -1.57 5.43 -7.07
N ASP A 198 -2.55 4.66 -7.56
CA ASP A 198 -3.74 5.17 -8.24
C ASP A 198 -4.55 6.10 -7.33
N TRP A 199 -4.84 5.64 -6.10
CA TRP A 199 -5.56 6.46 -5.12
C TRP A 199 -4.80 7.75 -4.83
N CYS A 200 -3.49 7.67 -4.63
CA CYS A 200 -2.64 8.82 -4.38
C CYS A 200 -2.65 9.83 -5.55
N LEU A 201 -2.59 9.36 -6.79
CA LEU A 201 -2.65 10.23 -7.96
C LEU A 201 -4.04 10.90 -8.10
N ARG A 202 -5.14 10.18 -7.78
CA ARG A 202 -6.48 10.77 -7.70
C ARG A 202 -6.58 11.80 -6.57
N ALA A 203 -6.01 11.53 -5.40
CA ALA A 203 -6.00 12.47 -4.28
C ALA A 203 -5.26 13.77 -4.62
N ARG A 204 -4.10 13.66 -5.28
CA ARG A 204 -3.37 14.83 -5.78
C ARG A 204 -4.15 15.60 -6.84
N ALA A 205 -4.81 14.92 -7.76
CA ALA A 205 -5.68 15.56 -8.75
C ALA A 205 -6.90 16.27 -8.11
N ALA A 206 -7.36 15.78 -6.96
CA ALA A 206 -8.40 16.43 -6.15
C ALA A 206 -7.90 17.60 -5.29
N GLY A 207 -6.59 17.93 -5.37
CA GLY A 207 -5.96 19.06 -4.69
C GLY A 207 -5.33 18.75 -3.33
N TYR A 208 -5.31 17.49 -2.90
CA TYR A 208 -4.67 17.10 -1.64
C TYR A 208 -3.16 16.96 -1.75
N LYS A 209 -2.43 17.39 -0.72
CA LYS A 209 -1.04 17.01 -0.50
C LYS A 209 -0.97 15.63 0.15
N LEU A 210 0.08 14.90 -0.18
CA LEU A 210 0.45 13.62 0.41
C LEU A 210 1.74 13.80 1.20
N LEU A 211 1.74 13.47 2.49
CA LEU A 211 2.85 13.73 3.39
C LEU A 211 3.67 12.47 3.67
N PHE A 212 4.98 12.56 3.53
CA PHE A 212 5.93 11.63 4.13
C PHE A 212 6.39 12.17 5.48
N VAL A 213 6.19 11.37 6.54
CA VAL A 213 6.44 11.75 7.94
C VAL A 213 7.58 10.89 8.50
N PRO A 214 8.86 11.33 8.39
CA PRO A 214 10.00 10.50 8.75
C PRO A 214 10.14 10.23 10.25
N THR A 215 9.52 11.03 11.09
CA THR A 215 9.51 10.83 12.55
C THR A 215 8.55 9.72 12.98
N ALA A 216 7.50 9.45 12.20
CA ALA A 216 6.66 8.28 12.35
C ALA A 216 7.37 7.06 11.71
N ARG A 217 7.45 5.94 12.41
CA ARG A 217 8.24 4.78 11.99
C ARG A 217 7.46 3.48 12.12
N LEU A 218 7.73 2.55 11.21
CA LEU A 218 7.33 1.16 11.34
C LEU A 218 8.30 0.23 10.60
N TRP A 219 8.23 -1.06 10.89
CA TRP A 219 9.00 -2.12 10.24
C TRP A 219 8.06 -3.06 9.50
N HIS A 220 8.39 -3.40 8.26
CA HIS A 220 7.62 -4.27 7.40
C HIS A 220 8.35 -5.59 7.17
N ARG A 221 7.74 -6.69 7.57
CA ARG A 221 8.26 -8.05 7.37
C ARG A 221 8.01 -8.51 5.93
N VAL A 222 8.48 -7.74 4.96
CA VAL A 222 8.26 -8.02 3.53
C VAL A 222 8.30 -9.52 3.29
N SER A 223 7.15 -10.14 3.10
CA SER A 223 7.02 -11.58 3.17
C SER A 223 7.88 -12.28 2.13
N ALA A 224 8.73 -13.18 2.57
CA ALA A 224 9.41 -14.18 1.74
C ALA A 224 8.42 -15.12 1.02
N SER A 225 7.14 -15.09 1.42
CA SER A 225 6.07 -16.00 0.98
C SER A 225 5.73 -15.95 -0.50
N SER A 226 6.26 -14.99 -1.26
CA SER A 226 5.87 -14.79 -2.66
C SER A 226 7.00 -15.02 -3.69
N GLY A 227 8.01 -15.85 -3.37
CA GLY A 227 8.95 -16.36 -4.38
C GLY A 227 9.95 -15.34 -5.00
N GLY A 228 10.20 -14.19 -4.33
CA GLY A 228 11.17 -13.19 -4.78
C GLY A 228 10.66 -12.26 -5.91
N ALA A 229 11.47 -11.23 -6.22
CA ALA A 229 11.07 -10.16 -7.16
C ALA A 229 10.93 -10.61 -8.63
N MET A 230 11.62 -11.67 -9.01
CA MET A 230 11.64 -12.24 -10.38
C MET A 230 10.70 -13.44 -10.56
N ASN A 231 9.75 -13.66 -9.64
CA ASN A 231 8.69 -14.63 -9.83
C ASN A 231 7.83 -14.23 -11.05
N PRO A 232 7.55 -15.15 -12.02
CA PRO A 232 6.80 -14.84 -13.24
C PRO A 232 5.44 -14.19 -12.99
N TRP A 233 4.70 -14.69 -11.99
CA TRP A 233 3.41 -14.14 -11.60
C TRP A 233 3.54 -12.68 -11.12
N LYS A 234 4.55 -12.36 -10.29
CA LYS A 234 4.78 -10.98 -9.83
C LYS A 234 5.18 -10.05 -10.97
N VAL A 235 6.03 -10.53 -11.89
CA VAL A 235 6.42 -9.76 -13.09
C VAL A 235 5.19 -9.42 -13.91
N TYR A 236 4.34 -10.42 -14.15
CA TYR A 236 3.09 -10.27 -14.88
C TYR A 236 2.15 -9.24 -14.22
N GLN A 237 1.86 -9.40 -12.93
CA GLN A 237 0.90 -8.53 -12.22
C GLN A 237 1.40 -7.09 -12.10
N ARG A 238 2.69 -6.90 -11.78
CA ARG A 238 3.29 -5.56 -11.70
C ARG A 238 3.24 -4.82 -13.02
N LEU A 239 3.54 -5.51 -14.11
CA LEU A 239 3.52 -4.87 -15.43
C LEU A 239 2.10 -4.49 -15.85
N ARG A 240 1.12 -5.37 -15.63
CA ARG A 240 -0.30 -5.05 -15.88
C ARG A 240 -0.76 -3.85 -15.07
N ALA A 241 -0.50 -3.86 -13.77
CA ALA A 241 -0.85 -2.74 -12.90
C ALA A 241 -0.18 -1.43 -13.36
N ASN A 242 1.09 -1.49 -13.80
CA ASN A 242 1.82 -0.34 -14.28
C ASN A 242 1.24 0.21 -15.60
N VAL A 243 0.88 -0.67 -16.54
CA VAL A 243 0.19 -0.26 -17.79
C VAL A 243 -1.13 0.43 -17.45
N MET A 244 -1.94 -0.17 -16.57
CA MET A 244 -3.23 0.38 -16.16
C MET A 244 -3.08 1.74 -15.47
N LEU A 245 -2.09 1.88 -14.57
CA LEU A 245 -1.81 3.12 -13.86
C LEU A 245 -1.50 4.25 -14.83
N TRP A 246 -0.53 4.05 -15.72
CA TRP A 246 -0.04 5.13 -16.59
C TRP A 246 -0.94 5.41 -17.79
N SER A 247 -1.69 4.43 -18.27
CA SER A 247 -2.73 4.68 -19.27
C SER A 247 -3.81 5.65 -18.77
N ARG A 248 -4.04 5.70 -17.46
CA ARG A 248 -5.04 6.57 -16.81
C ARG A 248 -4.47 7.90 -16.35
N HIS A 249 -3.23 7.89 -15.83
CA HIS A 249 -2.65 9.04 -15.14
C HIS A 249 -1.55 9.78 -15.93
N ALA A 250 -1.15 9.28 -17.09
CA ALA A 250 -0.26 10.03 -17.97
C ALA A 250 -1.04 11.11 -18.72
N HIS A 251 -0.79 12.38 -18.37
CA HIS A 251 -1.43 13.54 -18.95
C HIS A 251 -0.41 14.47 -19.63
N GLY A 252 -0.89 15.40 -20.46
CA GLY A 252 -0.02 16.34 -21.19
C GLY A 252 1.06 15.64 -22.02
N ALA A 253 2.29 16.11 -21.98
CA ALA A 253 3.42 15.54 -22.73
C ALA A 253 3.73 14.08 -22.32
N ALA A 254 3.47 13.70 -21.07
CA ALA A 254 3.66 12.32 -20.60
C ALA A 254 2.79 11.32 -21.37
N ARG A 255 1.66 11.76 -21.93
CA ARG A 255 0.77 10.93 -22.74
C ARG A 255 1.46 10.36 -23.99
N LEU A 256 2.45 11.09 -24.53
CA LEU A 256 3.21 10.66 -25.70
C LEU A 256 4.43 9.80 -25.34
N THR A 257 4.95 9.92 -24.11
CA THR A 257 6.25 9.33 -23.73
C THR A 257 6.12 8.09 -22.84
N TRP A 258 5.03 7.94 -22.06
CA TRP A 258 4.92 6.87 -21.08
C TRP A 258 4.99 5.46 -21.70
N LEU A 259 4.30 5.25 -22.83
CA LEU A 259 4.27 3.92 -23.45
C LEU A 259 5.59 3.55 -24.10
N PRO A 260 6.22 4.39 -24.94
CA PRO A 260 7.56 4.13 -25.45
C PRO A 260 8.59 3.89 -24.34
N ALA A 261 8.56 4.70 -23.27
CA ALA A 261 9.45 4.54 -22.13
C ALA A 261 9.22 3.22 -21.40
N LEU A 262 7.94 2.84 -21.18
CA LEU A 262 7.60 1.55 -20.59
C LEU A 262 8.12 0.39 -21.44
N LEU A 263 7.87 0.41 -22.75
CA LEU A 263 8.31 -0.63 -23.67
C LEU A 263 9.83 -0.80 -23.66
N ALA A 264 10.59 0.31 -23.70
CA ALA A 264 12.05 0.27 -23.61
C ALA A 264 12.53 -0.33 -22.29
N GLN A 265 11.93 0.06 -21.16
CA GLN A 265 12.25 -0.52 -19.84
C GLN A 265 11.94 -2.01 -19.78
N GLN A 266 10.80 -2.44 -20.34
CA GLN A 266 10.41 -3.83 -20.33
C GLN A 266 11.28 -4.71 -21.26
N ALA A 267 11.72 -4.17 -22.38
CA ALA A 267 12.69 -4.83 -23.25
C ALA A 267 14.04 -5.05 -22.53
N ALA A 268 14.56 -4.01 -21.88
CA ALA A 268 15.78 -4.11 -21.08
C ALA A 268 15.63 -5.09 -19.91
N TYR A 269 14.48 -5.07 -19.21
CA TYR A 269 14.20 -5.99 -18.11
C TYR A 269 14.07 -7.44 -18.59
N SER A 270 13.42 -7.69 -19.74
CA SER A 270 13.32 -9.02 -20.34
C SER A 270 14.70 -9.57 -20.70
N ALA A 271 15.57 -8.74 -21.31
CA ALA A 271 16.95 -9.14 -21.61
C ALA A 271 17.72 -9.51 -20.33
N LEU A 272 17.58 -8.74 -19.26
CA LEU A 272 18.18 -9.06 -17.97
C LEU A 272 17.66 -10.38 -17.39
N LEU A 273 16.36 -10.67 -17.51
CA LEU A 273 15.76 -11.93 -17.05
C LEU A 273 16.31 -13.12 -17.84
N LEU A 274 16.45 -12.98 -19.16
CA LEU A 274 17.03 -14.00 -20.02
C LEU A 274 18.50 -14.30 -19.65
N VAL A 275 19.31 -13.26 -19.48
CA VAL A 275 20.73 -13.40 -19.06
C VAL A 275 20.84 -14.10 -17.69
N ARG A 276 19.85 -13.89 -16.81
CA ARG A 276 19.78 -14.56 -15.50
C ARG A 276 19.11 -15.93 -15.50
N GLY A 277 18.81 -16.49 -16.67
CA GLY A 277 18.15 -17.79 -16.79
C GLY A 277 16.70 -17.83 -16.29
N ARG A 278 16.04 -16.67 -16.18
CA ARG A 278 14.66 -16.54 -15.69
C ARG A 278 13.66 -16.53 -16.85
N PHE A 279 13.69 -17.57 -17.69
CA PHE A 279 12.91 -17.66 -18.93
C PHE A 279 11.40 -17.49 -18.73
N ALA A 280 10.82 -18.15 -17.72
CA ALA A 280 9.39 -18.04 -17.43
C ALA A 280 8.98 -16.60 -17.06
N ALA A 281 9.83 -15.89 -16.32
CA ALA A 281 9.59 -14.47 -15.99
C ALA A 281 9.75 -13.55 -17.20
N ALA A 282 10.71 -13.86 -18.10
CA ALA A 282 10.87 -13.11 -19.35
C ALA A 282 9.65 -13.27 -20.27
N LEU A 283 9.09 -14.49 -20.38
CA LEU A 283 7.86 -14.75 -21.15
C LEU A 283 6.61 -14.09 -20.54
N ALA A 284 6.61 -13.85 -19.23
CA ALA A 284 5.50 -13.14 -18.57
C ALA A 284 5.37 -11.68 -19.01
N VAL A 285 6.48 -11.05 -19.49
CA VAL A 285 6.47 -9.64 -19.90
C VAL A 285 5.60 -9.37 -21.12
N PRO A 286 5.83 -10.02 -22.32
CA PRO A 286 4.98 -9.77 -23.48
C PRO A 286 3.54 -10.19 -23.22
N ARG A 287 3.30 -11.27 -22.48
CA ARG A 287 1.95 -11.70 -22.11
C ARG A 287 1.23 -10.63 -21.29
N ALA A 288 1.89 -10.08 -20.27
CA ALA A 288 1.30 -9.03 -19.43
C ALA A 288 0.96 -7.76 -20.23
N LEU A 289 1.81 -7.37 -21.17
CA LEU A 289 1.56 -6.23 -22.06
C LEU A 289 0.34 -6.45 -22.94
N LEU A 290 0.27 -7.61 -23.61
CA LEU A 290 -0.84 -7.96 -24.50
C LEU A 290 -2.16 -8.04 -23.73
N ASP A 291 -2.17 -8.69 -22.57
CA ASP A 291 -3.37 -8.84 -21.74
C ASP A 291 -3.83 -7.47 -21.16
N ALA A 292 -2.89 -6.61 -20.76
CA ALA A 292 -3.21 -5.27 -20.27
C ALA A 292 -3.79 -4.39 -21.38
N LEU A 293 -3.22 -4.40 -22.57
CA LEU A 293 -3.69 -3.62 -23.72
C LEU A 293 -5.04 -4.14 -24.24
N ALA A 294 -5.28 -5.45 -24.15
CA ALA A 294 -6.55 -6.08 -24.52
C ALA A 294 -7.65 -5.95 -23.45
N GLY A 295 -7.35 -5.34 -22.28
CA GLY A 295 -8.30 -5.19 -21.19
C GLY A 295 -8.74 -6.51 -20.53
N ARG A 296 -7.94 -7.59 -20.65
CA ARG A 296 -8.29 -8.90 -20.09
C ARG A 296 -8.25 -8.88 -18.58
N ASP A 297 -9.20 -9.54 -17.91
CA ASP A 297 -9.23 -9.65 -16.45
C ASP A 297 -8.05 -10.49 -15.94
N PRO A 298 -7.24 -9.96 -14.99
CA PRO A 298 -6.13 -10.71 -14.38
C PRO A 298 -6.58 -11.95 -13.60
N ALA A 299 -7.82 -12.00 -13.14
CA ALA A 299 -8.37 -13.15 -12.45
C ALA A 299 -8.51 -14.39 -13.35
N GLN A 300 -8.67 -14.18 -14.65
CA GLN A 300 -8.83 -15.26 -15.64
C GLN A 300 -7.48 -15.87 -16.07
N VAL A 301 -6.37 -15.25 -15.69
CA VAL A 301 -5.03 -15.74 -15.99
C VAL A 301 -4.55 -16.61 -14.83
N ARG A 302 -4.80 -17.93 -14.93
CA ARG A 302 -4.31 -18.91 -13.97
C ARG A 302 -2.77 -18.87 -13.92
N SER A 303 -2.26 -18.93 -12.69
CA SER A 303 -0.82 -19.03 -12.35
C SER A 303 -0.15 -20.23 -13.02
#